data_dad121103119df354cb68f6ebea79fb4
#
_entry.id   dad121103119df354cb68f6ebea79fb4
#
_cell.length_a   1.000
_cell.length_b   1.000
_cell.length_c   1.000
_cell.angle_alpha   90.00
_cell.angle_beta   90.00
_cell.angle_gamma   90.00
#
_symmetry.space_group_name_H-M   'P 1'
#
loop_
_entity.id
_entity.type
_entity.pdbx_description
1 polymer ?
#
loop_
_entity_poly.entity_id
_entity_poly.type
_entity_poly.pdbx_seq_one_letter_code
_entity_poly.pdbx_strand_id
1 'polypeptide(L)'
;PMDLQQGLIPCLFLAMKDFQKDLIDWYIKNHRPLEFRLKKDPYEIWISEIMAQQTRIEAMLPYFKRWIQQLPDIESVAKCDDEKLNKLWQGLGYYSRCKNIKKCAIECVEKYNGKLPCTKEELLKLPGIGPYTAGAIASIANGQRVSAVDGNVIRVFSRLYNIFEDVTSFFLFK
;
A
#
# COMPACT_ATOMS: atom_id res chain seq x y z
N PRO A 1 -20.12 -41.46 17.16
CA PRO A 1 -20.17 -40.09 16.68
C PRO A 1 -18.90 -39.84 15.87
N MET A 2 -19.03 -39.90 14.57
CA MET A 2 -17.95 -39.57 13.63
C MET A 2 -17.66 -38.08 13.76
N ASP A 3 -16.40 -37.80 14.00
CA ASP A 3 -15.87 -36.46 14.21
C ASP A 3 -15.98 -35.62 12.88
N LEU A 4 -17.04 -34.81 12.81
CA LEU A 4 -17.35 -33.94 11.69
C LEU A 4 -16.25 -32.87 11.43
N GLN A 5 -15.31 -32.70 12.37
CA GLN A 5 -14.23 -31.74 12.24
C GLN A 5 -13.09 -32.26 11.37
N GLN A 6 -12.85 -33.57 11.27
CA GLN A 6 -11.75 -34.14 10.46
C GLN A 6 -12.03 -34.14 8.96
N GLY A 7 -13.28 -34.06 8.54
CA GLY A 7 -13.65 -34.02 7.11
C GLY A 7 -13.71 -32.59 6.49
N LEU A 8 -13.92 -31.56 7.32
CA LEU A 8 -14.08 -30.19 6.85
C LEU A 8 -12.75 -29.51 6.51
N ILE A 9 -11.68 -29.83 7.24
CA ILE A 9 -10.35 -29.20 7.06
C ILE A 9 -9.74 -29.49 5.69
N PRO A 10 -9.71 -30.73 5.15
CA PRO A 10 -9.18 -30.99 3.83
C PRO A 10 -10.00 -30.35 2.70
N CYS A 11 -11.31 -30.31 2.82
CA CYS A 11 -12.21 -29.70 1.85
C CYS A 11 -12.06 -28.18 1.82
N LEU A 12 -11.90 -27.55 2.97
CA LEU A 12 -11.64 -26.11 3.10
C LEU A 12 -10.26 -25.73 2.53
N PHE A 13 -9.26 -26.58 2.72
CA PHE A 13 -7.91 -26.39 2.20
C PHE A 13 -7.84 -26.54 0.66
N LEU A 14 -8.61 -27.45 0.08
CA LEU A 14 -8.77 -27.61 -1.37
C LEU A 14 -9.52 -26.41 -1.96
N ALA A 15 -10.63 -26.01 -1.36
CA ALA A 15 -11.38 -24.82 -1.80
C ALA A 15 -10.57 -23.53 -1.70
N MET A 16 -9.67 -23.41 -0.71
CA MET A 16 -8.75 -22.26 -0.61
C MET A 16 -7.71 -22.23 -1.73
N LYS A 17 -7.19 -23.36 -2.20
CA LYS A 17 -6.28 -23.41 -3.34
C LYS A 17 -6.96 -22.99 -4.64
N ASP A 18 -8.19 -23.45 -4.85
CA ASP A 18 -9.00 -23.09 -6.03
C ASP A 18 -9.33 -21.59 -6.00
N PHE A 19 -9.76 -21.05 -4.85
CA PHE A 19 -10.02 -19.63 -4.69
C PHE A 19 -8.78 -18.75 -5.00
N GLN A 20 -7.60 -19.12 -4.51
CA GLN A 20 -6.37 -18.36 -4.76
C GLN A 20 -6.03 -18.34 -6.25
N LYS A 21 -6.15 -19.49 -6.92
CA LYS A 21 -5.92 -19.62 -8.35
C LYS A 21 -6.92 -18.79 -9.15
N ASP A 22 -8.21 -18.93 -8.86
CA ASP A 22 -9.27 -18.20 -9.54
C ASP A 22 -9.13 -16.68 -9.35
N LEU A 23 -8.74 -16.22 -8.16
CA LEU A 23 -8.49 -14.83 -7.88
C LEU A 23 -7.30 -14.30 -8.70
N ILE A 24 -6.21 -15.06 -8.80
CA ILE A 24 -5.03 -14.68 -9.57
C ILE A 24 -5.38 -14.64 -11.06
N ASP A 25 -6.04 -15.66 -11.57
CA ASP A 25 -6.45 -15.75 -12.97
C ASP A 25 -7.40 -14.61 -13.36
N TRP A 26 -8.34 -14.28 -12.46
CA TRP A 26 -9.21 -13.13 -12.63
C TRP A 26 -8.42 -11.81 -12.61
N TYR A 27 -7.50 -11.63 -11.64
CA TYR A 27 -6.70 -10.42 -11.53
C TYR A 27 -5.83 -10.19 -12.76
N ILE A 28 -5.18 -11.22 -13.29
CA ILE A 28 -4.36 -11.12 -14.50
C ILE A 28 -5.17 -10.59 -15.69
N LYS A 29 -6.43 -11.01 -15.81
CA LYS A 29 -7.32 -10.60 -16.91
C LYS A 29 -7.97 -9.23 -16.71
N ASN A 30 -8.21 -8.82 -15.45
CA ASN A 30 -9.09 -7.70 -15.13
C ASN A 30 -8.41 -6.54 -14.37
N HIS A 31 -7.12 -6.66 -14.00
CA HIS A 31 -6.45 -5.60 -13.27
C HIS A 31 -6.33 -4.32 -14.11
N ARG A 32 -6.44 -3.17 -13.47
CA ARG A 32 -6.25 -1.89 -14.13
C ARG A 32 -4.75 -1.65 -14.40
N PRO A 33 -4.37 -1.31 -15.67
CA PRO A 33 -2.99 -0.99 -16.00
C PRO A 33 -2.61 0.41 -15.48
N LEU A 34 -2.20 0.47 -14.22
CA LEU A 34 -1.78 1.72 -13.58
C LEU A 34 -0.29 1.94 -13.86
N GLU A 35 0.06 3.02 -14.59
CA GLU A 35 1.43 3.31 -15.04
C GLU A 35 2.46 3.26 -13.90
N PHE A 36 2.13 3.86 -12.74
CA PHE A 36 3.00 3.88 -11.57
C PHE A 36 3.23 2.50 -10.92
N ARG A 37 2.38 1.50 -11.22
CA ARG A 37 2.57 0.11 -10.79
C ARG A 37 3.35 -0.71 -11.81
N LEU A 38 3.27 -0.35 -13.09
CA LEU A 38 3.99 -1.04 -14.16
C LEU A 38 5.50 -0.78 -14.10
N LYS A 39 5.92 0.44 -13.78
CA LYS A 39 7.33 0.83 -13.66
C LYS A 39 8.04 0.19 -12.47
N LYS A 40 7.29 -0.25 -11.44
CA LYS A 40 7.83 -0.81 -10.19
C LYS A 40 8.85 0.09 -9.48
N ASP A 41 8.78 1.40 -9.71
CA ASP A 41 9.63 2.37 -9.02
C ASP A 41 9.14 2.56 -7.58
N PRO A 42 9.98 2.30 -6.55
CA PRO A 42 9.56 2.39 -5.14
C PRO A 42 9.06 3.79 -4.76
N TYR A 43 9.66 4.85 -5.31
CA TYR A 43 9.26 6.22 -5.04
C TYR A 43 7.89 6.52 -5.63
N GLU A 44 7.66 6.21 -6.93
CA GLU A 44 6.36 6.42 -7.58
C GLU A 44 5.26 5.62 -6.88
N ILE A 45 5.53 4.36 -6.50
CA ILE A 45 4.59 3.53 -5.75
C ILE A 45 4.26 4.15 -4.40
N TRP A 46 5.27 4.55 -3.63
CA TRP A 46 5.05 5.19 -2.33
C TRP A 46 4.18 6.45 -2.43
N ILE A 47 4.52 7.39 -3.33
CA ILE A 47 3.74 8.62 -3.51
C ILE A 47 2.30 8.31 -3.94
N SER A 48 2.12 7.38 -4.89
CA SER A 48 0.79 6.99 -5.36
C SER A 48 -0.06 6.36 -4.24
N GLU A 49 0.51 5.47 -3.43
CA GLU A 49 -0.19 4.82 -2.32
C GLU A 49 -0.60 5.83 -1.23
N ILE A 50 0.26 6.80 -0.91
CA ILE A 50 -0.11 7.88 0.04
C ILE A 50 -1.18 8.80 -0.56
N MET A 51 -1.11 9.17 -1.83
CA MET A 51 -2.13 10.01 -2.48
C MET A 51 -3.48 9.30 -2.59
N ALA A 52 -3.48 8.00 -2.85
CA ALA A 52 -4.69 7.18 -2.96
C ALA A 52 -5.41 6.93 -1.62
N GLN A 53 -4.77 7.21 -0.47
CA GLN A 53 -5.46 7.11 0.81
C GLN A 53 -6.69 8.02 0.84
N GLN A 54 -7.89 7.42 0.95
CA GLN A 54 -9.18 8.12 0.98
C GLN A 54 -9.45 9.01 -0.27
N THR A 55 -8.74 8.77 -1.37
CA THR A 55 -8.93 9.49 -2.63
C THR A 55 -9.07 8.47 -3.77
N ARG A 56 -10.04 8.67 -4.65
CA ARG A 56 -10.22 7.82 -5.83
C ARG A 56 -9.02 7.97 -6.77
N ILE A 57 -8.61 6.89 -7.42
CA ILE A 57 -7.43 6.88 -8.31
C ILE A 57 -7.57 7.91 -9.42
N GLU A 58 -8.74 7.98 -10.07
CA GLU A 58 -8.99 8.92 -11.15
C GLU A 58 -8.84 10.39 -10.70
N ALA A 59 -9.26 10.69 -9.46
CA ALA A 59 -9.14 12.02 -8.89
C ALA A 59 -7.70 12.37 -8.49
N MET A 60 -6.90 11.38 -8.06
CA MET A 60 -5.51 11.64 -7.62
C MET A 60 -4.51 11.69 -8.79
N LEU A 61 -4.78 11.03 -9.92
CA LEU A 61 -3.84 10.93 -11.04
C LEU A 61 -3.28 12.27 -11.55
N PRO A 62 -4.08 13.35 -11.72
CA PRO A 62 -3.54 14.65 -12.11
C PRO A 62 -2.53 15.22 -11.13
N TYR A 63 -2.78 15.02 -9.82
CA TYR A 63 -1.88 15.44 -8.75
C TYR A 63 -0.60 14.62 -8.75
N PHE A 64 -0.71 13.32 -8.91
CA PHE A 64 0.43 12.41 -9.00
C PHE A 64 1.35 12.78 -10.17
N LYS A 65 0.81 12.95 -11.38
CA LYS A 65 1.58 13.34 -12.56
C LYS A 65 2.32 14.66 -12.34
N ARG A 66 1.63 15.68 -11.82
CA ARG A 66 2.22 16.98 -11.50
C ARG A 66 3.32 16.87 -10.44
N TRP A 67 3.09 16.04 -9.41
CA TRP A 67 4.06 15.79 -8.35
C TRP A 67 5.32 15.15 -8.88
N ILE A 68 5.25 14.05 -9.61
CA ILE A 68 6.40 13.35 -10.17
C ILE A 68 7.18 14.23 -11.17
N GLN A 69 6.49 15.06 -11.94
CA GLN A 69 7.12 16.01 -12.84
C GLN A 69 7.95 17.09 -12.11
N GLN A 70 7.45 17.57 -10.97
CA GLN A 70 8.09 18.65 -10.20
C GLN A 70 9.08 18.15 -9.15
N LEU A 71 8.88 16.95 -8.69
CA LEU A 71 9.63 16.28 -7.62
C LEU A 71 9.88 14.83 -8.06
N PRO A 72 10.89 14.61 -8.94
CA PRO A 72 11.08 13.30 -9.58
C PRO A 72 11.66 12.22 -8.67
N ASP A 73 12.20 12.60 -7.51
CA ASP A 73 12.87 11.69 -6.58
C ASP A 73 12.72 12.14 -5.12
N ILE A 74 13.18 11.28 -4.21
CA ILE A 74 13.14 11.50 -2.76
C ILE A 74 13.95 12.74 -2.35
N GLU A 75 15.11 12.97 -2.99
CA GLU A 75 15.95 14.10 -2.66
C GLU A 75 15.28 15.44 -3.00
N SER A 76 14.60 15.53 -4.13
CA SER A 76 13.85 16.71 -4.53
C SER A 76 12.70 17.01 -3.54
N VAL A 77 12.04 15.99 -3.00
CA VAL A 77 11.04 16.15 -1.95
C VAL A 77 11.68 16.65 -0.65
N ALA A 78 12.79 16.05 -0.24
CA ALA A 78 13.50 16.44 0.98
C ALA A 78 13.97 17.89 0.96
N LYS A 79 14.46 18.37 -0.20
CA LYS A 79 14.98 19.72 -0.42
C LYS A 79 13.88 20.77 -0.69
N CYS A 80 12.67 20.33 -1.08
CA CYS A 80 11.58 21.23 -1.43
C CYS A 80 11.09 22.03 -0.21
N ASP A 81 10.76 23.30 -0.38
CA ASP A 81 10.12 24.09 0.67
C ASP A 81 8.68 23.65 0.92
N ASP A 82 8.18 23.94 2.13
CA ASP A 82 6.86 23.51 2.56
C ASP A 82 5.72 24.21 1.81
N GLU A 83 5.95 25.44 1.35
CA GLU A 83 4.95 26.20 0.59
C GLU A 83 4.71 25.53 -0.77
N LYS A 84 5.78 25.20 -1.50
CA LYS A 84 5.70 24.51 -2.79
C LYS A 84 5.08 23.11 -2.63
N LEU A 85 5.48 22.36 -1.59
CA LEU A 85 4.88 21.04 -1.30
C LEU A 85 3.37 21.15 -1.07
N ASN A 86 2.94 22.09 -0.22
CA ASN A 86 1.54 22.32 0.07
C ASN A 86 0.76 22.76 -1.18
N LYS A 87 1.35 23.58 -2.06
CA LYS A 87 0.76 23.99 -3.32
C LYS A 87 0.57 22.81 -4.28
N LEU A 88 1.54 21.90 -4.37
CA LEU A 88 1.42 20.68 -5.17
C LEU A 88 0.36 19.72 -4.63
N TRP A 89 0.14 19.73 -3.31
CA TRP A 89 -0.83 18.88 -2.61
C TRP A 89 -2.25 19.48 -2.56
N GLN A 90 -2.38 20.78 -2.87
CA GLN A 90 -3.65 21.53 -2.75
C GLN A 90 -4.76 20.86 -3.56
N GLY A 91 -5.85 20.52 -2.88
CA GLY A 91 -7.02 19.84 -3.44
C GLY A 91 -7.12 18.34 -3.08
N LEU A 92 -6.05 17.70 -2.61
CA LEU A 92 -6.09 16.30 -2.13
C LEU A 92 -6.64 16.16 -0.70
N GLY A 93 -6.58 17.23 0.11
CA GLY A 93 -6.97 17.20 1.52
C GLY A 93 -5.98 16.40 2.40
N TYR A 94 -6.31 16.27 3.70
CA TYR A 94 -5.50 15.53 4.68
C TYR A 94 -4.00 15.87 4.60
N TYR A 95 -3.64 17.14 4.81
CA TYR A 95 -2.29 17.69 4.65
C TYR A 95 -1.23 17.06 5.55
N SER A 96 -1.65 16.35 6.62
CA SER A 96 -0.74 15.55 7.43
C SER A 96 0.03 14.49 6.61
N ARG A 97 -0.59 13.98 5.54
CA ARG A 97 0.06 13.04 4.61
C ARG A 97 1.24 13.70 3.89
N CYS A 98 1.04 14.91 3.37
CA CYS A 98 2.10 15.70 2.71
C CYS A 98 3.26 15.97 3.66
N LYS A 99 2.96 16.40 4.89
CA LYS A 99 3.99 16.62 5.93
C LYS A 99 4.77 15.35 6.26
N ASN A 100 4.09 14.20 6.33
CA ASN A 100 4.75 12.93 6.58
C ASN A 100 5.62 12.48 5.40
N ILE A 101 5.19 12.73 4.16
CA ILE A 101 6.04 12.49 2.97
C ILE A 101 7.34 13.28 3.08
N LYS A 102 7.28 14.57 3.44
CA LYS A 102 8.48 15.39 3.64
C LYS A 102 9.41 14.82 4.70
N LYS A 103 8.87 14.50 5.88
CA LYS A 103 9.65 13.91 6.98
C LYS A 103 10.30 12.60 6.56
N CYS A 104 9.54 11.74 5.90
CA CYS A 104 10.04 10.46 5.41
C CYS A 104 11.15 10.66 4.37
N ALA A 105 10.99 11.60 3.44
CA ALA A 105 12.01 11.90 2.43
C ALA A 105 13.33 12.39 3.07
N ILE A 106 13.25 13.26 4.07
CA ILE A 106 14.43 13.73 4.82
C ILE A 106 15.14 12.54 5.49
N GLU A 107 14.37 11.68 6.17
CA GLU A 107 14.94 10.52 6.85
C GLU A 107 15.56 9.51 5.85
N CYS A 108 14.95 9.35 4.67
CA CYS A 108 15.53 8.52 3.61
C CYS A 108 16.86 9.09 3.11
N VAL A 109 16.98 10.40 2.96
CA VAL A 109 18.25 11.04 2.57
C VAL A 109 19.30 10.84 3.64
N GLU A 110 18.96 11.05 4.91
CA GLU A 110 19.90 10.97 6.04
C GLU A 110 20.39 9.54 6.33
N LYS A 111 19.50 8.54 6.25
CA LYS A 111 19.77 7.18 6.72
C LYS A 111 19.88 6.13 5.62
N TYR A 112 19.31 6.39 4.44
CA TYR A 112 19.16 5.39 3.38
C TYR A 112 19.66 5.87 2.02
N ASN A 113 20.56 6.85 2.00
CA ASN A 113 21.18 7.40 0.77
C ASN A 113 20.14 7.86 -0.28
N GLY A 114 19.05 8.49 0.14
CA GLY A 114 18.00 8.99 -0.73
C GLY A 114 17.11 7.91 -1.37
N LYS A 115 17.11 6.69 -0.83
CA LYS A 115 16.28 5.57 -1.32
C LYS A 115 15.35 5.06 -0.23
N LEU A 116 14.22 4.49 -0.63
CA LEU A 116 13.38 3.75 0.31
C LEU A 116 14.03 2.41 0.64
N PRO A 117 13.94 1.95 1.91
CA PRO A 117 14.33 0.60 2.27
C PRO A 117 13.55 -0.46 1.48
N CYS A 118 14.16 -1.63 1.29
CA CYS A 118 13.54 -2.70 0.52
C CYS A 118 12.60 -3.58 1.34
N THR A 119 12.82 -3.68 2.67
CA THR A 119 12.05 -4.60 3.52
C THR A 119 10.85 -3.91 4.17
N LYS A 120 9.77 -4.68 4.39
CA LYS A 120 8.58 -4.19 5.08
C LYS A 120 8.90 -3.67 6.48
N GLU A 121 9.78 -4.36 7.20
CA GLU A 121 10.20 -4.06 8.57
C GLU A 121 10.93 -2.71 8.67
N GLU A 122 11.77 -2.41 7.68
CA GLU A 122 12.48 -1.12 7.63
C GLU A 122 11.56 0.01 7.17
N LEU A 123 10.69 -0.25 6.20
CA LEU A 123 9.70 0.71 5.74
C LEU A 123 8.78 1.16 6.88
N LEU A 124 8.40 0.26 7.78
CA LEU A 124 7.56 0.57 8.95
C LEU A 124 8.20 1.55 9.93
N LYS A 125 9.51 1.72 9.91
CA LYS A 125 10.22 2.68 10.77
C LYS A 125 10.11 4.11 10.26
N LEU A 126 9.71 4.30 9.00
CA LEU A 126 9.65 5.60 8.36
C LEU A 126 8.37 6.37 8.69
N PRO A 127 8.44 7.70 8.87
CA PRO A 127 7.28 8.53 9.18
C PRO A 127 6.17 8.42 8.14
N GLY A 128 4.94 8.12 8.59
CA GLY A 128 3.76 8.08 7.73
C GLY A 128 3.63 6.83 6.86
N ILE A 129 4.53 5.86 7.00
CA ILE A 129 4.44 4.56 6.34
C ILE A 129 3.84 3.54 7.32
N GLY A 130 2.56 3.23 7.11
CA GLY A 130 1.85 2.21 7.89
C GLY A 130 1.99 0.80 7.29
N PRO A 131 1.42 -0.23 7.98
CA PRO A 131 1.52 -1.63 7.57
C PRO A 131 1.08 -1.92 6.14
N TYR A 132 0.00 -1.27 5.68
CA TYR A 132 -0.48 -1.39 4.30
C TYR A 132 0.53 -0.81 3.31
N THR A 133 0.95 0.45 3.51
CA THR A 133 1.87 1.14 2.59
C THR A 133 3.22 0.43 2.54
N ALA A 134 3.76 0.00 3.68
CA ALA A 134 4.98 -0.79 3.74
C ALA A 134 4.85 -2.11 2.96
N GLY A 135 3.73 -2.83 3.14
CA GLY A 135 3.44 -4.05 2.39
C GLY A 135 3.29 -3.82 0.89
N ALA A 136 2.62 -2.73 0.48
CA ALA A 136 2.45 -2.37 -0.92
C ALA A 136 3.80 -2.06 -1.59
N ILE A 137 4.64 -1.22 -0.97
CA ILE A 137 5.98 -0.89 -1.50
C ILE A 137 6.84 -2.16 -1.59
N ALA A 138 6.94 -2.92 -0.50
CA ALA A 138 7.78 -4.11 -0.45
C ALA A 138 7.34 -5.18 -1.46
N SER A 139 6.04 -5.38 -1.66
CA SER A 139 5.54 -6.40 -2.59
C SER A 139 5.59 -5.94 -4.05
N ILE A 140 5.14 -4.71 -4.36
CA ILE A 140 5.00 -4.25 -5.75
C ILE A 140 6.36 -3.84 -6.32
N ALA A 141 7.15 -3.03 -5.58
CA ALA A 141 8.43 -2.54 -6.05
C ALA A 141 9.54 -3.57 -5.91
N ASN A 142 9.61 -4.24 -4.76
CA ASN A 142 10.74 -5.09 -4.41
C ASN A 142 10.44 -6.60 -4.56
N GLY A 143 9.24 -6.98 -4.99
CA GLY A 143 8.86 -8.37 -5.23
C GLY A 143 8.81 -9.25 -3.97
N GLN A 144 8.75 -8.65 -2.77
CA GLN A 144 8.67 -9.40 -1.53
C GLN A 144 7.30 -10.07 -1.36
N ARG A 145 7.30 -11.28 -0.83
CA ARG A 145 6.07 -12.03 -0.51
C ARG A 145 5.51 -11.59 0.84
N VAL A 146 5.03 -10.35 0.90
CA VAL A 146 4.42 -9.78 2.11
C VAL A 146 3.03 -9.26 1.80
N SER A 147 2.15 -9.29 2.79
CA SER A 147 0.78 -8.81 2.64
C SER A 147 0.69 -7.29 2.73
N ALA A 148 -0.20 -6.72 1.90
CA ALA A 148 -0.69 -5.36 2.00
C ALA A 148 -2.19 -5.42 2.32
N VAL A 149 -2.53 -5.34 3.60
CA VAL A 149 -3.91 -5.50 4.08
C VAL A 149 -4.50 -4.12 4.37
N ASP A 150 -5.53 -3.75 3.63
CA ASP A 150 -6.33 -2.54 3.84
C ASP A 150 -7.73 -2.88 4.34
N GLY A 151 -8.55 -1.86 4.61
CA GLY A 151 -9.93 -2.05 5.03
C GLY A 151 -10.81 -2.79 4.00
N ASN A 152 -10.48 -2.74 2.70
CA ASN A 152 -11.20 -3.50 1.68
C ASN A 152 -10.87 -4.99 1.75
N VAL A 153 -9.60 -5.33 1.93
CA VAL A 153 -9.15 -6.71 2.14
C VAL A 153 -9.83 -7.28 3.36
N ILE A 154 -9.79 -6.58 4.51
CA ILE A 154 -10.44 -7.02 5.74
C ILE A 154 -11.94 -7.25 5.50
N ARG A 155 -12.64 -6.29 4.90
CA ARG A 155 -14.07 -6.39 4.62
C ARG A 155 -14.43 -7.59 3.74
N VAL A 156 -13.63 -7.84 2.68
CA VAL A 156 -13.87 -8.97 1.76
C VAL A 156 -13.63 -10.28 2.49
N PHE A 157 -12.51 -10.43 3.18
CA PHE A 157 -12.16 -11.66 3.88
C PHE A 157 -13.11 -11.94 5.06
N SER A 158 -13.52 -10.92 5.82
CA SER A 158 -14.50 -11.10 6.89
C SER A 158 -15.82 -11.67 6.37
N ARG A 159 -16.28 -11.21 5.21
CA ARG A 159 -17.50 -11.75 4.58
C ARG A 159 -17.28 -13.16 4.01
N LEU A 160 -16.15 -13.40 3.36
CA LEU A 160 -15.82 -14.68 2.76
C LEU A 160 -15.70 -15.80 3.79
N TYR A 161 -15.10 -15.49 4.93
CA TYR A 161 -14.87 -16.46 6.02
C TYR A 161 -15.88 -16.37 7.16
N ASN A 162 -16.94 -15.55 6.98
CA ASN A 162 -18.01 -15.39 7.98
C ASN A 162 -17.47 -15.00 9.37
N ILE A 163 -16.53 -14.05 9.40
CA ILE A 163 -15.91 -13.54 10.64
C ILE A 163 -16.81 -12.45 11.20
N PHE A 164 -17.35 -12.67 12.42
CA PHE A 164 -18.23 -11.74 13.11
C PHE A 164 -17.53 -10.89 14.18
N GLU A 165 -16.27 -11.13 14.42
CA GLU A 165 -15.47 -10.38 15.38
C GLU A 165 -15.28 -8.92 14.92
N ASP A 166 -15.12 -8.02 15.89
CA ASP A 166 -14.89 -6.60 15.58
C ASP A 166 -13.60 -6.43 14.77
N VAL A 167 -13.75 -6.03 13.53
CA VAL A 167 -12.63 -5.81 12.59
C VAL A 167 -11.63 -4.76 13.08
N THR A 168 -12.01 -3.90 14.03
CA THR A 168 -11.10 -2.92 14.64
C THR A 168 -10.02 -3.59 15.48
N SER A 169 -10.27 -4.78 16.01
CA SER A 169 -9.30 -5.58 16.75
C SER A 169 -8.14 -6.06 15.88
N PHE A 170 -8.35 -6.26 14.57
CA PHE A 170 -7.29 -6.64 13.62
C PHE A 170 -6.22 -5.55 13.42
N PHE A 171 -6.53 -4.29 13.69
CA PHE A 171 -5.56 -3.19 13.64
C PHE A 171 -4.71 -3.08 14.90
N LEU A 172 -5.05 -3.79 15.98
CA LEU A 172 -4.34 -3.76 17.25
C LEU A 172 -3.21 -4.81 17.36
N PHE A 173 -3.14 -5.76 16.44
CA PHE A 173 -1.98 -6.65 16.33
C PHE A 173 -0.85 -5.94 15.55
N LYS A 174 -0.11 -5.13 16.31
CA LYS A 174 1.17 -4.57 15.91
C LYS A 174 2.27 -5.62 15.94
#